data_529012a28c9af7e5cca31dc95bf1f69a
#
_entry.id   529012a28c9af7e5cca31dc95bf1f69a
#
_cell.length_a   1.000
_cell.length_b   1.000
_cell.length_c   1.000
_cell.angle_alpha   90.00
_cell.angle_beta   90.00
_cell.angle_gamma   90.00
#
_symmetry.space_group_name_H-M   'P 1'
#
loop_
_entity.id
_entity.type
_entity.pdbx_description
1 polymer ?
#
loop_
_entity_poly.entity_id
_entity_poly.type
_entity_poly.pdbx_seq_one_letter_code
_entity_poly.pdbx_strand_id
1 'polypeptide(L)'
;MSAALESITATIIDLPTRRPHGLATTTMGSQSLVIVQARSGDGLVGIGEGVTPGGPWWGGESIEGIKLMIDGYLAPAVLKLDNPYPGTAMHAMDRYVAGNPFAKAAVEMALWDLLGKRAGLSIAQLLGGPEHATLPITWALSAEDAPKVADEAVTKLAEGYRGFKFKMGAIDAGPDIARVAAIRQKLPDDVLTVADPNGAWDEHTARLGLHALAESGIAVAEQPVSGWNKDALARLRGSAPIRVLADESAQTVQDMMILARSTSADSVSLKVPKAGGISRAAAMATIAIAGGIDLYGGSTLESSIGAAASAQLFSTWPRLLACELVGPQLLVDDIVVEPIRYRDGRLEVPTGPGLGVDLDQEKVRFYARH
;
A
#
# COMPACT_ATOMS: atom_id res chain seq x y z
N MET A 1 20.77 -25.72 -6.01
CA MET A 1 21.52 -24.92 -7.02
C MET A 1 20.57 -23.85 -7.52
N SER A 2 20.99 -22.60 -7.58
CA SER A 2 20.17 -21.50 -8.11
C SER A 2 20.09 -21.66 -9.63
N ALA A 3 18.88 -21.74 -10.19
CA ALA A 3 18.70 -21.69 -11.64
C ALA A 3 18.71 -20.23 -12.10
N ALA A 4 19.36 -19.93 -13.22
CA ALA A 4 19.38 -18.61 -13.81
C ALA A 4 17.95 -18.17 -14.19
N LEU A 5 17.70 -16.87 -14.17
CA LEU A 5 16.46 -16.32 -14.75
C LEU A 5 16.52 -16.39 -16.28
N GLU A 6 15.44 -16.89 -16.87
CA GLU A 6 15.30 -16.96 -18.33
C GLU A 6 14.60 -15.72 -18.89
N SER A 7 13.61 -15.21 -18.18
CA SER A 7 12.85 -14.03 -18.61
C SER A 7 12.20 -13.29 -17.46
N ILE A 8 11.99 -11.99 -17.66
CA ILE A 8 11.11 -11.14 -16.86
C ILE A 8 10.20 -10.44 -17.87
N THR A 9 8.88 -10.62 -17.73
CA THR A 9 7.88 -10.02 -18.61
C THR A 9 6.92 -9.16 -17.80
N ALA A 10 6.42 -8.07 -18.41
CA ALA A 10 5.47 -7.16 -17.80
C ALA A 10 4.23 -7.01 -18.69
N THR A 11 3.04 -7.20 -18.13
CA THR A 11 1.76 -7.06 -18.82
C THR A 11 0.89 -6.06 -18.09
N ILE A 12 0.35 -5.06 -18.81
CA ILE A 12 -0.66 -4.15 -18.24
C ILE A 12 -2.01 -4.85 -18.29
N ILE A 13 -2.73 -4.81 -17.18
CA ILE A 13 -4.11 -5.25 -17.08
C ILE A 13 -5.00 -4.14 -16.50
N ASP A 14 -6.26 -4.11 -16.91
CA ASP A 14 -7.26 -3.14 -16.46
C ASP A 14 -8.43 -3.86 -15.80
N LEU A 15 -8.60 -3.68 -14.50
CA LEU A 15 -9.67 -4.29 -13.72
C LEU A 15 -10.73 -3.24 -13.38
N PRO A 16 -12.01 -3.45 -13.73
CA PRO A 16 -13.08 -2.56 -13.32
C PRO A 16 -13.25 -2.54 -11.80
N THR A 17 -13.58 -1.37 -11.23
CA THR A 17 -13.96 -1.25 -9.82
C THR A 17 -15.44 -1.51 -9.62
N ARG A 18 -15.82 -2.08 -8.46
CA ARG A 18 -17.22 -2.36 -8.09
C ARG A 18 -18.07 -1.08 -7.94
N ARG A 19 -17.42 0.02 -7.61
CA ARG A 19 -17.99 1.36 -7.55
C ARG A 19 -16.93 2.39 -7.95
N PRO A 20 -17.31 3.58 -8.40
CA PRO A 20 -16.37 4.68 -8.49
C PRO A 20 -15.67 4.89 -7.14
N HIS A 21 -14.37 5.09 -7.14
CA HIS A 21 -13.61 5.38 -5.93
C HIS A 21 -13.04 6.79 -6.00
N GLY A 22 -13.63 7.70 -5.22
CA GLY A 22 -13.21 9.10 -5.13
C GLY A 22 -11.94 9.23 -4.28
N LEU A 23 -10.91 9.80 -4.87
CA LEU A 23 -9.65 10.22 -4.25
C LEU A 23 -9.63 11.75 -4.16
N ALA A 24 -8.63 12.34 -3.51
CA ALA A 24 -8.50 13.81 -3.41
C ALA A 24 -8.42 14.50 -4.78
N THR A 25 -7.81 13.86 -5.77
CA THR A 25 -7.51 14.47 -7.09
C THR A 25 -8.29 13.86 -8.26
N THR A 26 -8.92 12.70 -8.09
CA THR A 26 -9.57 11.98 -9.19
C THR A 26 -10.61 10.98 -8.70
N THR A 27 -11.42 10.47 -9.62
CA THR A 27 -12.33 9.35 -9.40
C THR A 27 -11.98 8.20 -10.33
N MET A 28 -11.77 7.02 -9.75
CA MET A 28 -11.40 5.80 -10.48
C MET A 28 -12.64 4.96 -10.79
N GLY A 29 -12.80 4.55 -12.05
CA GLY A 29 -13.76 3.52 -12.49
C GLY A 29 -13.09 2.18 -12.85
N SER A 30 -11.77 2.17 -12.94
CA SER A 30 -10.93 0.99 -13.15
C SER A 30 -9.59 1.17 -12.47
N GLN A 31 -8.96 0.06 -12.09
CA GLN A 31 -7.58 0.01 -11.60
C GLN A 31 -6.70 -0.68 -12.64
N SER A 32 -5.68 0.03 -13.09
CA SER A 32 -4.66 -0.51 -13.97
C SER A 32 -3.49 -1.03 -13.16
N LEU A 33 -2.98 -2.21 -13.53
CA LEU A 33 -1.90 -2.93 -12.86
C LEU A 33 -0.85 -3.36 -13.90
N VAL A 34 0.41 -3.46 -13.49
CA VAL A 34 1.47 -4.10 -14.28
C VAL A 34 1.84 -5.41 -13.60
N ILE A 35 1.51 -6.53 -14.25
CA ILE A 35 1.83 -7.86 -13.73
C ILE A 35 3.18 -8.29 -14.26
N VAL A 36 4.10 -8.59 -13.34
CA VAL A 36 5.44 -9.09 -13.64
C VAL A 36 5.49 -10.59 -13.43
N GLN A 37 6.06 -11.31 -14.39
CA GLN A 37 6.38 -12.72 -14.27
C GLN A 37 7.88 -12.93 -14.48
N ALA A 38 8.57 -13.44 -13.46
CA ALA A 38 9.99 -13.81 -13.51
C ALA A 38 10.11 -15.33 -13.63
N ARG A 39 10.51 -15.82 -14.81
CA ARG A 39 10.68 -17.24 -15.10
C ARG A 39 12.12 -17.67 -14.86
N SER A 40 12.29 -18.76 -14.14
CA SER A 40 13.57 -19.39 -13.86
C SER A 40 13.75 -20.69 -14.66
N GLY A 41 15.01 -21.04 -14.97
CA GLY A 41 15.36 -22.25 -15.71
C GLY A 41 15.02 -23.58 -15.03
N ASP A 42 14.62 -23.58 -13.77
CA ASP A 42 14.05 -24.72 -13.06
C ASP A 42 12.52 -24.85 -13.24
N GLY A 43 11.93 -23.99 -14.07
CA GLY A 43 10.51 -23.99 -14.40
C GLY A 43 9.62 -23.20 -13.41
N LEU A 44 10.18 -22.69 -12.31
CA LEU A 44 9.44 -21.84 -11.38
C LEU A 44 9.15 -20.48 -11.98
N VAL A 45 8.00 -19.90 -11.61
CA VAL A 45 7.60 -18.55 -12.00
C VAL A 45 7.26 -17.75 -10.75
N GLY A 46 8.03 -16.68 -10.53
CA GLY A 46 7.68 -15.68 -9.52
C GLY A 46 6.80 -14.59 -10.11
N ILE A 47 5.86 -14.10 -9.33
CA ILE A 47 4.90 -13.06 -9.74
C ILE A 47 5.04 -11.81 -8.90
N GLY A 48 4.80 -10.65 -9.51
CA GLY A 48 4.82 -9.36 -8.85
C GLY A 48 3.87 -8.37 -9.50
N GLU A 49 3.62 -7.27 -8.82
CA GLU A 49 2.65 -6.27 -9.24
C GLU A 49 3.19 -4.86 -9.07
N GLY A 50 3.10 -4.07 -10.14
CA GLY A 50 3.28 -2.62 -10.12
C GLY A 50 1.94 -1.93 -10.21
N VAL A 51 1.66 -1.00 -9.30
CA VAL A 51 0.36 -0.34 -9.22
C VAL A 51 0.49 1.06 -8.66
N THR A 52 -0.26 2.00 -9.25
CA THR A 52 -0.45 3.35 -8.72
C THR A 52 -1.94 3.61 -8.53
N PRO A 53 -2.39 4.33 -7.47
CA PRO A 53 -3.81 4.53 -7.23
C PRO A 53 -4.42 5.42 -8.34
N GLY A 54 -4.97 4.77 -9.37
CA GLY A 54 -5.66 5.37 -10.50
C GLY A 54 -4.81 6.20 -11.46
N GLY A 55 -3.48 6.32 -11.30
CA GLY A 55 -2.61 7.06 -12.22
C GLY A 55 -1.41 7.79 -11.57
N PRO A 56 -0.71 8.67 -12.31
CA PRO A 56 0.57 9.24 -11.91
C PRO A 56 0.50 10.38 -10.88
N TRP A 57 -0.66 10.86 -10.54
CA TRP A 57 -0.85 12.05 -9.68
C TRP A 57 -0.49 11.81 -8.21
N TRP A 58 -0.41 10.57 -7.75
CA TRP A 58 -0.03 10.28 -6.37
C TRP A 58 1.43 9.83 -6.24
N GLY A 59 1.86 8.85 -7.04
CA GLY A 59 3.19 8.23 -6.91
C GLY A 59 4.25 8.74 -7.90
N GLY A 60 3.86 9.57 -8.87
CA GLY A 60 4.77 10.12 -9.88
C GLY A 60 5.11 9.16 -11.03
N GLU A 61 4.68 7.90 -10.98
CA GLU A 61 4.82 6.93 -12.08
C GLU A 61 3.46 6.64 -12.71
N SER A 62 3.41 6.49 -14.04
CA SER A 62 2.23 5.96 -14.75
C SER A 62 2.37 4.46 -14.98
N ILE A 63 1.26 3.79 -15.19
CA ILE A 63 1.23 2.35 -15.48
C ILE A 63 2.05 2.02 -16.73
N GLU A 64 1.93 2.84 -17.77
CA GLU A 64 2.72 2.72 -19.00
C GLU A 64 4.21 2.94 -18.72
N GLY A 65 4.54 3.93 -17.90
CA GLY A 65 5.91 4.21 -17.44
C GLY A 65 6.51 3.04 -16.66
N ILE A 66 5.76 2.46 -15.74
CA ILE A 66 6.17 1.27 -14.96
C ILE A 66 6.53 0.12 -15.92
N LYS A 67 5.63 -0.21 -16.87
CA LYS A 67 5.91 -1.26 -17.86
C LYS A 67 7.14 -0.94 -18.71
N LEU A 68 7.24 0.29 -19.23
CA LEU A 68 8.37 0.72 -20.06
C LEU A 68 9.71 0.60 -19.29
N MET A 69 9.74 1.01 -18.03
CA MET A 69 10.91 0.91 -17.18
C MET A 69 11.30 -0.54 -16.90
N ILE A 70 10.32 -1.41 -16.67
CA ILE A 70 10.59 -2.85 -16.49
C ILE A 70 11.18 -3.44 -17.76
N ASP A 71 10.50 -3.32 -18.90
CA ASP A 71 10.89 -3.97 -20.16
C ASP A 71 12.22 -3.42 -20.69
N GLY A 72 12.40 -2.09 -20.66
CA GLY A 72 13.53 -1.44 -21.29
C GLY A 72 14.81 -1.43 -20.45
N TYR A 73 14.69 -1.42 -19.13
CA TYR A 73 15.82 -1.14 -18.24
C TYR A 73 15.98 -2.13 -17.08
N LEU A 74 14.91 -2.40 -16.31
CA LEU A 74 15.04 -3.19 -15.08
C LEU A 74 15.22 -4.68 -15.38
N ALA A 75 14.38 -5.27 -16.22
CA ALA A 75 14.50 -6.67 -16.62
C ALA A 75 15.86 -6.97 -17.27
N PRO A 76 16.34 -6.18 -18.26
CA PRO A 76 17.69 -6.39 -18.82
C PRO A 76 18.82 -6.28 -17.80
N ALA A 77 18.68 -5.42 -16.77
CA ALA A 77 19.71 -5.31 -15.71
C ALA A 77 19.72 -6.53 -14.80
N VAL A 78 18.56 -7.04 -14.44
CA VAL A 78 18.43 -8.22 -13.54
C VAL A 78 18.80 -9.51 -14.25
N LEU A 79 18.44 -9.67 -15.52
CA LEU A 79 18.76 -10.87 -16.33
C LEU A 79 20.28 -11.05 -16.59
N LYS A 80 21.11 -10.02 -16.39
CA LYS A 80 22.56 -10.11 -16.46
C LYS A 80 23.20 -10.69 -15.20
N LEU A 81 22.45 -10.88 -14.12
CA LEU A 81 22.95 -11.44 -12.87
C LEU A 81 22.93 -12.97 -12.93
N ASP A 82 24.02 -13.62 -12.53
CA ASP A 82 24.11 -15.08 -12.48
C ASP A 82 23.09 -15.70 -11.51
N ASN A 83 22.83 -15.02 -10.39
CA ASN A 83 21.90 -15.45 -9.35
C ASN A 83 21.16 -14.23 -8.76
N PRO A 84 20.05 -13.80 -9.37
CA PRO A 84 19.33 -12.63 -8.89
C PRO A 84 18.49 -12.96 -7.66
N TYR A 85 19.02 -12.67 -6.50
CA TYR A 85 18.25 -12.55 -5.27
C TYR A 85 17.59 -11.16 -5.19
N PRO A 86 16.50 -10.98 -4.43
CA PRO A 86 15.83 -9.67 -4.30
C PRO A 86 16.80 -8.51 -4.01
N GLY A 87 17.72 -8.69 -3.06
CA GLY A 87 18.70 -7.65 -2.68
C GLY A 87 19.73 -7.34 -3.78
N THR A 88 20.30 -8.35 -4.43
CA THR A 88 21.29 -8.14 -5.52
C THR A 88 20.63 -7.54 -6.76
N ALA A 89 19.41 -7.96 -7.07
CA ALA A 89 18.61 -7.38 -8.15
C ALA A 89 18.27 -5.91 -7.86
N MET A 90 17.88 -5.58 -6.63
CA MET A 90 17.62 -4.19 -6.24
C MET A 90 18.86 -3.31 -6.43
N HIS A 91 20.05 -3.77 -6.00
CA HIS A 91 21.29 -3.03 -6.23
C HIS A 91 21.59 -2.84 -7.72
N ALA A 92 21.36 -3.86 -8.55
CA ALA A 92 21.56 -3.74 -9.99
C ALA A 92 20.58 -2.72 -10.60
N MET A 93 19.31 -2.78 -10.23
CA MET A 93 18.29 -1.83 -10.70
C MET A 93 18.61 -0.39 -10.28
N ASP A 94 19.08 -0.17 -9.05
CA ASP A 94 19.46 1.17 -8.56
C ASP A 94 20.64 1.80 -9.29
N ARG A 95 21.58 0.98 -9.72
CA ARG A 95 22.74 1.46 -10.51
C ARG A 95 22.34 1.93 -11.91
N TYR A 96 21.29 1.34 -12.49
CA TYR A 96 20.82 1.66 -13.84
C TYR A 96 19.75 2.74 -13.89
N VAL A 97 18.87 2.80 -12.87
CA VAL A 97 17.65 3.62 -12.90
C VAL A 97 17.52 4.38 -11.59
N ALA A 98 17.55 5.71 -11.67
CA ALA A 98 17.20 6.56 -10.53
C ALA A 98 15.68 6.55 -10.30
N GLY A 99 15.22 6.61 -9.05
CA GLY A 99 13.79 6.62 -8.72
C GLY A 99 13.07 5.35 -9.18
N ASN A 100 11.86 5.53 -9.72
CA ASN A 100 10.97 4.46 -10.22
C ASN A 100 10.71 3.35 -9.18
N PRO A 101 10.27 3.71 -7.94
CA PRO A 101 10.07 2.72 -6.89
C PRO A 101 8.99 1.70 -7.22
N PHE A 102 7.89 2.10 -7.89
CA PHE A 102 6.79 1.18 -8.22
C PHE A 102 7.22 0.12 -9.23
N ALA A 103 7.96 0.52 -10.27
CA ALA A 103 8.52 -0.42 -11.25
C ALA A 103 9.51 -1.39 -10.60
N LYS A 104 10.40 -0.89 -9.72
CA LYS A 104 11.36 -1.72 -8.98
C LYS A 104 10.68 -2.67 -8.02
N ALA A 105 9.63 -2.21 -7.31
CA ALA A 105 8.86 -3.03 -6.39
C ALA A 105 8.22 -4.23 -7.09
N ALA A 106 7.67 -4.03 -8.29
CA ALA A 106 7.06 -5.09 -9.07
C ALA A 106 8.05 -6.22 -9.42
N VAL A 107 9.25 -5.85 -9.86
CA VAL A 107 10.31 -6.82 -10.17
C VAL A 107 10.83 -7.50 -8.91
N GLU A 108 11.07 -6.75 -7.85
CA GLU A 108 11.58 -7.28 -6.57
C GLU A 108 10.58 -8.21 -5.89
N MET A 109 9.29 -7.90 -5.96
CA MET A 109 8.21 -8.76 -5.48
C MET A 109 8.20 -10.11 -6.20
N ALA A 110 8.34 -10.11 -7.54
CA ALA A 110 8.43 -11.34 -8.33
C ALA A 110 9.64 -12.19 -7.93
N LEU A 111 10.75 -11.59 -7.57
CA LEU A 111 11.94 -12.30 -7.10
C LEU A 111 11.78 -12.84 -5.67
N TRP A 112 11.07 -12.14 -4.79
CA TRP A 112 10.71 -12.65 -3.47
C TRP A 112 9.77 -13.87 -3.57
N ASP A 113 8.77 -13.79 -4.46
CA ASP A 113 7.88 -14.90 -4.72
C ASP A 113 8.63 -16.14 -5.24
N LEU A 114 9.51 -15.92 -6.24
CA LEU A 114 10.36 -16.98 -6.78
C LEU A 114 11.27 -17.60 -5.70
N LEU A 115 11.88 -16.77 -4.85
CA LEU A 115 12.72 -17.24 -3.75
C LEU A 115 11.92 -18.08 -2.76
N GLY A 116 10.73 -17.63 -2.37
CA GLY A 116 9.86 -18.36 -1.45
C GLY A 116 9.37 -19.69 -2.03
N LYS A 117 8.95 -19.71 -3.29
CA LYS A 117 8.56 -20.94 -4.01
C LYS A 117 9.71 -21.94 -4.07
N ARG A 118 10.93 -21.48 -4.35
CA ARG A 118 12.13 -22.32 -4.37
C ARG A 118 12.50 -22.88 -3.01
N ALA A 119 12.33 -22.08 -1.95
CA ALA A 119 12.61 -22.49 -0.57
C ALA A 119 11.49 -23.33 0.06
N GLY A 120 10.29 -23.37 -0.54
CA GLY A 120 9.10 -23.96 0.06
C GLY A 120 8.58 -23.18 1.27
N LEU A 121 8.89 -21.88 1.36
CA LEU A 121 8.57 -20.99 2.47
C LEU A 121 7.77 -19.78 1.99
N SER A 122 6.88 -19.28 2.84
CA SER A 122 6.23 -17.99 2.60
C SER A 122 7.21 -16.83 2.77
N ILE A 123 6.92 -15.66 2.18
CA ILE A 123 7.74 -14.45 2.36
C ILE A 123 7.83 -14.06 3.84
N ALA A 124 6.73 -14.16 4.59
CA ALA A 124 6.75 -13.88 6.02
C ALA A 124 7.72 -14.80 6.77
N GLN A 125 7.78 -16.10 6.42
CA GLN A 125 8.75 -17.03 7.02
C GLN A 125 10.20 -16.67 6.65
N LEU A 126 10.46 -16.24 5.41
CA LEU A 126 11.79 -15.77 4.99
C LEU A 126 12.21 -14.47 5.68
N LEU A 127 11.26 -13.66 6.12
CA LEU A 127 11.49 -12.41 6.88
C LEU A 127 11.61 -12.62 8.41
N GLY A 128 11.58 -13.87 8.87
CA GLY A 128 11.75 -14.19 10.30
C GLY A 128 10.52 -14.81 10.96
N GLY A 129 9.41 -14.87 10.25
CA GLY A 129 8.14 -15.48 10.71
C GLY A 129 7.03 -14.45 10.96
N PRO A 130 5.78 -14.85 10.76
CA PRO A 130 4.65 -13.96 11.02
C PRO A 130 4.35 -13.86 12.53
N GLU A 131 4.10 -12.65 13.03
CA GLU A 131 3.55 -12.35 14.35
C GLU A 131 2.00 -12.45 14.34
N HIS A 132 1.40 -12.26 13.16
CA HIS A 132 -0.05 -12.18 12.97
C HIS A 132 -0.51 -13.13 11.88
N ALA A 133 -1.44 -14.05 12.19
CA ALA A 133 -2.11 -14.88 11.20
C ALA A 133 -3.19 -14.13 10.42
N THR A 134 -3.73 -13.05 10.99
CA THR A 134 -4.74 -12.19 10.36
C THR A 134 -4.44 -10.73 10.68
N LEU A 135 -4.74 -9.82 9.73
CA LEU A 135 -4.49 -8.40 9.87
C LEU A 135 -5.81 -7.62 10.02
N PRO A 136 -5.92 -6.65 10.96
CA PRO A 136 -7.09 -5.82 11.07
C PRO A 136 -7.17 -4.85 9.89
N ILE A 137 -8.33 -4.77 9.23
CA ILE A 137 -8.52 -3.94 8.05
C ILE A 137 -9.22 -2.63 8.43
N THR A 138 -8.65 -1.52 7.96
CA THR A 138 -9.29 -0.21 7.89
C THR A 138 -9.98 -0.08 6.54
N TRP A 139 -11.31 0.04 6.54
CA TRP A 139 -12.07 0.19 5.30
C TRP A 139 -11.94 1.61 4.76
N ALA A 140 -11.53 1.73 3.48
CA ALA A 140 -11.37 3.01 2.81
C ALA A 140 -12.72 3.52 2.29
N LEU A 141 -13.24 4.55 2.94
CA LEU A 141 -14.43 5.27 2.54
C LEU A 141 -14.08 6.36 1.51
N SER A 142 -14.87 6.46 0.45
CA SER A 142 -14.64 7.44 -0.62
C SER A 142 -14.95 8.88 -0.19
N ALA A 143 -14.46 9.87 -0.97
CA ALA A 143 -14.74 11.29 -0.77
C ALA A 143 -16.08 11.70 -1.42
N GLU A 144 -17.14 10.90 -1.23
CA GLU A 144 -18.50 11.14 -1.74
C GLU A 144 -19.42 11.75 -0.67
N ASP A 145 -20.71 11.92 -1.00
CA ASP A 145 -21.72 12.50 -0.11
C ASP A 145 -21.86 11.74 1.21
N ALA A 146 -21.96 12.49 2.32
CA ALA A 146 -21.97 11.94 3.66
C ALA A 146 -23.04 10.86 3.91
N PRO A 147 -24.31 10.97 3.47
CA PRO A 147 -25.31 9.93 3.68
C PRO A 147 -24.90 8.59 3.06
N LYS A 148 -24.47 8.59 1.79
CA LYS A 148 -24.07 7.38 1.08
C LYS A 148 -22.87 6.71 1.73
N VAL A 149 -21.86 7.50 2.12
CA VAL A 149 -20.65 7.01 2.78
C VAL A 149 -20.94 6.50 4.19
N ALA A 150 -21.89 7.13 4.91
CA ALA A 150 -22.34 6.67 6.22
C ALA A 150 -23.05 5.31 6.13
N ASP A 151 -23.89 5.10 5.13
CA ASP A 151 -24.57 3.82 4.90
C ASP A 151 -23.55 2.71 4.57
N GLU A 152 -22.53 3.00 3.76
CA GLU A 152 -21.41 2.08 3.49
C GLU A 152 -20.66 1.75 4.79
N ALA A 153 -20.34 2.75 5.61
CA ALA A 153 -19.63 2.54 6.87
C ALA A 153 -20.44 1.65 7.85
N VAL A 154 -21.75 1.87 7.97
CA VAL A 154 -22.64 1.03 8.81
C VAL A 154 -22.73 -0.39 8.27
N THR A 155 -22.80 -0.57 6.95
CA THR A 155 -22.79 -1.89 6.32
C THR A 155 -21.49 -2.64 6.64
N LYS A 156 -20.36 -1.97 6.48
CA LYS A 156 -19.04 -2.56 6.78
C LYS A 156 -18.83 -2.83 8.27
N LEU A 157 -19.38 -2.00 9.14
CA LEU A 157 -19.40 -2.27 10.57
C LEU A 157 -20.15 -3.57 10.90
N ALA A 158 -21.28 -3.82 10.24
CA ALA A 158 -22.03 -5.06 10.38
C ALA A 158 -21.28 -6.29 9.82
N GLU A 159 -20.42 -6.10 8.80
CA GLU A 159 -19.50 -7.11 8.28
C GLU A 159 -18.26 -7.36 9.18
N GLY A 160 -18.17 -6.71 10.34
CA GLY A 160 -17.12 -6.91 11.33
C GLY A 160 -15.94 -5.94 11.24
N TYR A 161 -15.94 -4.98 10.32
CA TYR A 161 -14.86 -3.98 10.25
C TYR A 161 -14.85 -3.09 11.51
N ARG A 162 -13.65 -2.81 12.03
CA ARG A 162 -13.42 -1.97 13.22
C ARG A 162 -12.45 -0.83 12.95
N GLY A 163 -12.10 -0.59 11.70
CA GLY A 163 -11.30 0.54 11.24
C GLY A 163 -11.95 1.20 10.02
N PHE A 164 -11.98 2.54 9.98
CA PHE A 164 -12.55 3.33 8.89
C PHE A 164 -11.62 4.48 8.54
N LYS A 165 -11.32 4.64 7.24
CA LYS A 165 -10.52 5.73 6.73
C LYS A 165 -11.38 6.63 5.84
N PHE A 166 -11.40 7.92 6.16
CA PHE A 166 -12.18 8.94 5.48
C PHE A 166 -11.26 9.71 4.52
N LYS A 167 -11.45 9.54 3.22
CA LYS A 167 -10.77 10.35 2.22
C LYS A 167 -11.27 11.78 2.26
N MET A 168 -10.33 12.73 2.27
CA MET A 168 -10.53 14.17 2.39
C MET A 168 -9.70 14.93 1.34
N GLY A 169 -9.79 16.27 1.34
CA GLY A 169 -8.95 17.13 0.52
C GLY A 169 -9.49 17.43 -0.88
N ALA A 170 -10.63 16.84 -1.27
CA ALA A 170 -11.28 17.16 -2.54
C ALA A 170 -12.06 18.49 -2.52
N ILE A 171 -12.41 18.97 -1.34
CA ILE A 171 -13.12 20.25 -1.09
C ILE A 171 -12.45 21.00 0.05
N ASP A 172 -12.90 22.23 0.32
CA ASP A 172 -12.39 23.06 1.41
C ASP A 172 -12.46 22.35 2.77
N ALA A 173 -11.45 22.58 3.62
CA ALA A 173 -11.27 21.86 4.88
C ALA A 173 -12.47 21.91 5.82
N GLY A 174 -13.12 23.08 5.98
CA GLY A 174 -14.28 23.24 6.88
C GLY A 174 -15.47 22.34 6.52
N PRO A 175 -16.02 22.44 5.29
CA PRO A 175 -17.09 21.54 4.82
C PRO A 175 -16.67 20.06 4.84
N ASP A 176 -15.42 19.75 4.53
CA ASP A 176 -14.92 18.37 4.50
C ASP A 176 -14.84 17.76 5.91
N ILE A 177 -14.37 18.51 6.90
CA ILE A 177 -14.36 18.11 8.30
C ILE A 177 -15.80 17.90 8.81
N ALA A 178 -16.74 18.80 8.47
CA ALA A 178 -18.14 18.65 8.84
C ALA A 178 -18.77 17.37 8.23
N ARG A 179 -18.42 17.06 6.97
CA ARG A 179 -18.81 15.80 6.31
C ARG A 179 -18.29 14.57 7.08
N VAL A 180 -17.02 14.55 7.40
CA VAL A 180 -16.38 13.45 8.15
C VAL A 180 -16.99 13.31 9.55
N ALA A 181 -17.22 14.42 10.26
CA ALA A 181 -17.86 14.43 11.57
C ALA A 181 -19.28 13.82 11.52
N ALA A 182 -20.08 14.16 10.50
CA ALA A 182 -21.42 13.59 10.32
C ALA A 182 -21.39 12.07 10.09
N ILE A 183 -20.41 11.55 9.34
CA ILE A 183 -20.24 10.11 9.14
C ILE A 183 -19.76 9.44 10.43
N ARG A 184 -18.78 10.05 11.12
CA ARG A 184 -18.23 9.55 12.39
C ARG A 184 -19.32 9.30 13.45
N GLN A 185 -20.31 10.18 13.54
CA GLN A 185 -21.44 10.05 14.47
C GLN A 185 -22.30 8.77 14.25
N LYS A 186 -22.19 8.11 13.10
CA LYS A 186 -22.86 6.83 12.81
C LYS A 186 -22.06 5.60 13.25
N LEU A 187 -20.83 5.80 13.70
CA LEU A 187 -19.93 4.72 14.10
C LEU A 187 -19.78 4.72 15.64
N PRO A 188 -19.61 3.56 16.28
CA PRO A 188 -19.35 3.47 17.71
C PRO A 188 -17.97 4.05 18.08
N ASP A 189 -17.75 4.31 19.37
CA ASP A 189 -16.52 4.98 19.83
C ASP A 189 -15.29 4.08 19.83
N ASP A 190 -15.47 2.77 19.83
CA ASP A 190 -14.40 1.76 19.88
C ASP A 190 -13.77 1.41 18.53
N VAL A 191 -14.17 2.08 17.44
CA VAL A 191 -13.57 1.87 16.12
C VAL A 191 -12.39 2.80 15.87
N LEU A 192 -11.36 2.29 15.16
CA LEU A 192 -10.26 3.12 14.67
C LEU A 192 -10.76 4.02 13.53
N THR A 193 -10.51 5.33 13.64
CA THR A 193 -10.89 6.30 12.63
C THR A 193 -9.67 7.08 12.13
N VAL A 194 -9.47 7.11 10.81
CA VAL A 194 -8.38 7.79 10.14
C VAL A 194 -8.96 8.81 9.17
N ALA A 195 -8.63 10.08 9.32
CA ALA A 195 -8.94 11.13 8.34
C ALA A 195 -7.71 11.41 7.47
N ASP A 196 -7.88 11.38 6.14
CA ASP A 196 -6.77 11.46 5.20
C ASP A 196 -6.95 12.59 4.18
N PRO A 197 -6.45 13.79 4.47
CA PRO A 197 -6.43 14.92 3.55
C PRO A 197 -5.46 14.78 2.36
N ASN A 198 -4.62 13.75 2.31
CA ASN A 198 -3.62 13.51 1.26
C ASN A 198 -2.74 14.73 0.94
N GLY A 199 -2.27 15.42 1.97
CA GLY A 199 -1.37 16.56 1.84
C GLY A 199 -2.01 17.86 1.34
N ALA A 200 -3.33 17.94 1.29
CA ALA A 200 -4.06 19.06 0.68
C ALA A 200 -4.02 20.35 1.50
N TRP A 201 -3.72 20.29 2.80
CA TRP A 201 -3.78 21.46 3.68
C TRP A 201 -2.43 22.18 3.77
N ASP A 202 -2.48 23.51 3.90
CA ASP A 202 -1.33 24.26 4.43
C ASP A 202 -1.21 24.05 5.94
N GLU A 203 -0.10 24.49 6.54
CA GLU A 203 0.17 24.28 7.97
C GLU A 203 -0.86 24.97 8.88
N HIS A 204 -1.35 26.17 8.48
CA HIS A 204 -2.35 26.88 9.27
C HIS A 204 -3.69 26.14 9.29
N THR A 205 -4.17 25.74 8.11
CA THR A 205 -5.38 24.94 7.94
C THR A 205 -5.26 23.61 8.66
N ALA A 206 -4.11 22.94 8.54
CA ALA A 206 -3.87 21.66 9.21
C ALA A 206 -3.94 21.78 10.74
N ARG A 207 -3.36 22.85 11.31
CA ARG A 207 -3.40 23.08 12.76
C ARG A 207 -4.82 23.20 13.28
N LEU A 208 -5.67 23.98 12.61
CA LEU A 208 -7.08 24.14 12.97
C LEU A 208 -7.88 22.84 12.70
N GLY A 209 -7.60 22.21 11.55
CA GLY A 209 -8.25 20.97 11.14
C GLY A 209 -7.99 19.80 12.09
N LEU A 210 -6.76 19.66 12.62
CA LEU A 210 -6.43 18.62 13.60
C LEU A 210 -7.25 18.74 14.89
N HIS A 211 -7.46 19.97 15.38
CA HIS A 211 -8.31 20.19 16.54
C HIS A 211 -9.77 19.81 16.27
N ALA A 212 -10.33 20.28 15.14
CA ALA A 212 -11.71 20.00 14.76
C ALA A 212 -11.96 18.50 14.50
N LEU A 213 -10.99 17.78 13.90
CA LEU A 213 -11.05 16.34 13.73
C LEU A 213 -11.01 15.60 15.08
N ALA A 214 -10.14 16.00 15.99
CA ALA A 214 -10.07 15.43 17.35
C ALA A 214 -11.39 15.63 18.11
N GLU A 215 -11.96 16.84 18.07
CA GLU A 215 -13.28 17.16 18.67
C GLU A 215 -14.41 16.32 18.06
N SER A 216 -14.28 15.94 16.78
CA SER A 216 -15.22 15.07 16.09
C SER A 216 -15.03 13.58 16.39
N GLY A 217 -14.06 13.21 17.25
CA GLY A 217 -13.77 11.82 17.62
C GLY A 217 -12.97 11.05 16.58
N ILE A 218 -12.19 11.73 15.74
CA ILE A 218 -11.21 11.09 14.84
C ILE A 218 -9.92 10.82 15.60
N ALA A 219 -9.43 9.57 15.49
CA ALA A 219 -8.27 9.12 16.26
C ALA A 219 -6.92 9.43 15.58
N VAL A 220 -6.90 9.47 14.23
CA VAL A 220 -5.68 9.61 13.43
C VAL A 220 -5.91 10.57 12.28
N ALA A 221 -4.98 11.51 12.05
CA ALA A 221 -4.91 12.34 10.86
C ALA A 221 -3.72 11.89 10.00
N GLU A 222 -3.99 11.37 8.80
CA GLU A 222 -2.99 10.93 7.84
C GLU A 222 -2.60 12.07 6.93
N GLN A 223 -1.31 12.32 6.81
CA GLN A 223 -0.68 13.29 5.91
C GLN A 223 -1.48 14.61 5.71
N PRO A 224 -1.65 15.40 6.77
CA PRO A 224 -2.47 16.62 6.67
C PRO A 224 -1.85 17.69 5.76
N VAL A 225 -0.52 17.74 5.67
CA VAL A 225 0.25 18.69 4.84
C VAL A 225 1.03 17.98 3.75
N SER A 226 1.47 18.72 2.73
CA SER A 226 2.25 18.17 1.61
C SER A 226 3.44 17.33 2.07
N GLY A 227 3.69 16.18 1.41
CA GLY A 227 4.70 15.19 1.77
C GLY A 227 6.15 15.73 1.82
N TRP A 228 6.46 16.80 1.08
CA TRP A 228 7.77 17.46 1.14
C TRP A 228 7.99 18.23 2.44
N ASN A 229 6.90 18.69 3.10
CA ASN A 229 6.97 19.59 4.27
C ASN A 229 7.01 18.83 5.60
N LYS A 230 8.08 18.03 5.79
CA LYS A 230 8.29 17.24 7.01
C LYS A 230 8.44 18.10 8.27
N ASP A 231 8.92 19.33 8.14
CA ASP A 231 9.07 20.27 9.25
C ASP A 231 7.70 20.76 9.76
N ALA A 232 6.75 21.04 8.86
CA ALA A 232 5.38 21.33 9.27
C ALA A 232 4.74 20.13 9.95
N LEU A 233 4.95 18.91 9.42
CA LEU A 233 4.44 17.70 10.04
C LEU A 233 4.97 17.54 11.49
N ALA A 234 6.26 17.84 11.71
CA ALA A 234 6.86 17.82 13.05
C ALA A 234 6.23 18.85 14.01
N ARG A 235 5.90 20.06 13.51
CA ARG A 235 5.21 21.09 14.33
C ARG A 235 3.74 20.77 14.60
N LEU A 236 3.10 20.01 13.72
CA LEU A 236 1.71 19.59 13.90
C LEU A 236 1.58 18.43 14.87
N ARG A 237 2.56 17.54 14.92
CA ARG A 237 2.57 16.44 15.89
C ARG A 237 2.49 16.98 17.33
N GLY A 238 1.50 16.50 18.08
CA GLY A 238 1.26 16.94 19.48
C GLY A 238 0.60 18.32 19.60
N SER A 239 0.27 19.01 18.49
CA SER A 239 -0.46 20.29 18.53
C SER A 239 -1.94 20.13 18.87
N ALA A 240 -2.51 18.94 18.71
CA ALA A 240 -3.88 18.57 19.03
C ALA A 240 -3.91 17.13 19.61
N PRO A 241 -4.96 16.71 20.33
CA PRO A 241 -5.09 15.36 20.89
C PRO A 241 -5.52 14.34 19.81
N ILE A 242 -4.77 14.28 18.72
CA ILE A 242 -4.95 13.37 17.59
C ILE A 242 -3.58 12.86 17.13
N ARG A 243 -3.49 11.59 16.74
CA ARG A 243 -2.24 11.04 16.20
C ARG A 243 -1.99 11.55 14.78
N VAL A 244 -0.73 11.85 14.48
CA VAL A 244 -0.29 12.20 13.12
C VAL A 244 0.33 10.98 12.46
N LEU A 245 -0.21 10.59 11.30
CA LEU A 245 0.27 9.48 10.47
C LEU A 245 0.93 10.04 9.21
N ALA A 246 2.21 9.72 8.98
CA ALA A 246 2.93 10.11 7.79
C ALA A 246 2.70 9.08 6.67
N ASP A 247 2.36 9.52 5.44
CA ASP A 247 2.26 8.69 4.24
C ASP A 247 3.19 9.22 3.14
N GLU A 248 2.82 10.29 2.44
CA GLU A 248 3.61 10.87 1.34
C GLU A 248 4.96 11.42 1.80
N SER A 249 5.12 11.69 3.08
CA SER A 249 6.39 12.10 3.70
C SER A 249 7.38 10.94 3.89
N ALA A 250 6.94 9.67 3.77
CA ALA A 250 7.72 8.47 4.02
C ALA A 250 7.80 7.59 2.76
N GLN A 251 8.55 8.02 1.74
CA GLN A 251 8.69 7.29 0.49
C GLN A 251 9.96 6.43 0.43
N THR A 252 11.01 6.83 1.13
CA THR A 252 12.33 6.19 1.10
C THR A 252 12.83 5.86 2.50
N VAL A 253 13.85 4.99 2.56
CA VAL A 253 14.58 4.69 3.81
C VAL A 253 15.19 5.98 4.41
N GLN A 254 15.64 6.92 3.56
CA GLN A 254 16.18 8.21 3.97
C GLN A 254 15.08 9.11 4.56
N ASP A 255 13.89 9.14 3.97
CA ASP A 255 12.75 9.85 4.53
C ASP A 255 12.40 9.30 5.92
N MET A 256 12.38 7.98 6.07
CA MET A 256 12.10 7.34 7.35
C MET A 256 13.12 7.74 8.44
N MET A 257 14.41 7.83 8.07
CA MET A 257 15.46 8.34 8.98
C MET A 257 15.21 9.79 9.39
N ILE A 258 14.76 10.65 8.47
CA ILE A 258 14.41 12.05 8.78
C ILE A 258 13.23 12.08 9.75
N LEU A 259 12.14 11.37 9.45
CA LEU A 259 10.94 11.33 10.29
C LEU A 259 11.25 10.83 11.71
N ALA A 260 12.08 9.79 11.84
CA ALA A 260 12.49 9.24 13.14
C ALA A 260 13.35 10.25 13.93
N ARG A 261 14.30 10.92 13.28
CA ARG A 261 15.16 11.92 13.94
C ARG A 261 14.42 13.17 14.37
N SER A 262 13.49 13.66 13.55
CA SER A 262 12.71 14.88 13.83
C SER A 262 11.45 14.63 14.62
N THR A 263 11.16 13.35 14.96
CA THR A 263 9.92 12.95 15.65
C THR A 263 8.67 13.53 15.02
N SER A 264 8.61 13.50 13.65
CA SER A 264 7.59 14.22 12.89
C SER A 264 6.23 13.53 12.83
N ALA A 265 6.12 12.26 13.24
CA ALA A 265 4.89 11.51 13.18
C ALA A 265 4.79 10.53 14.37
N ASP A 266 3.56 10.19 14.76
CA ASP A 266 3.26 9.15 15.76
C ASP A 266 3.22 7.77 15.13
N SER A 267 2.86 7.72 13.83
CA SER A 267 2.78 6.50 13.04
C SER A 267 3.15 6.77 11.57
N VAL A 268 3.45 5.71 10.84
CA VAL A 268 3.82 5.78 9.41
C VAL A 268 3.03 4.75 8.61
N SER A 269 2.48 5.19 7.47
CA SER A 269 1.82 4.36 6.46
C SER A 269 2.87 3.82 5.51
N LEU A 270 3.21 2.54 5.63
CA LEU A 270 4.16 1.87 4.75
C LEU A 270 3.41 1.13 3.65
N LYS A 271 3.86 1.32 2.41
CA LYS A 271 3.33 0.67 1.21
C LYS A 271 4.48 0.05 0.44
N VAL A 272 4.38 -1.23 0.13
CA VAL A 272 5.43 -1.97 -0.61
C VAL A 272 5.78 -1.30 -1.95
N PRO A 273 4.80 -0.92 -2.80
CA PRO A 273 5.11 -0.24 -4.06
C PRO A 273 5.82 1.11 -3.87
N LYS A 274 5.32 1.95 -2.96
CA LYS A 274 5.89 3.27 -2.66
C LYS A 274 7.33 3.18 -2.15
N ALA A 275 7.62 2.23 -1.28
CA ALA A 275 8.96 2.00 -0.73
C ALA A 275 9.96 1.47 -1.78
N GLY A 276 9.47 0.94 -2.89
CA GLY A 276 10.30 0.33 -3.93
C GLY A 276 10.60 -1.14 -3.70
N GLY A 277 9.75 -1.85 -2.94
CA GLY A 277 9.80 -3.29 -2.71
C GLY A 277 9.70 -3.70 -1.25
N ILE A 278 9.56 -4.99 -1.03
CA ILE A 278 9.41 -5.64 0.28
C ILE A 278 10.64 -5.38 1.16
N SER A 279 11.85 -5.53 0.61
CA SER A 279 13.10 -5.34 1.35
C SER A 279 13.24 -3.92 1.90
N ARG A 280 12.87 -2.91 1.10
CA ARG A 280 12.95 -1.51 1.53
C ARG A 280 11.85 -1.17 2.53
N ALA A 281 10.65 -1.65 2.32
CA ALA A 281 9.55 -1.46 3.27
C ALA A 281 9.89 -2.11 4.63
N ALA A 282 10.53 -3.28 4.65
CA ALA A 282 11.04 -3.93 5.86
C ALA A 282 12.12 -3.09 6.56
N ALA A 283 13.07 -2.51 5.80
CA ALA A 283 14.09 -1.61 6.36
C ALA A 283 13.46 -0.34 6.95
N MET A 284 12.47 0.26 6.29
CA MET A 284 11.73 1.42 6.79
C MET A 284 10.97 1.08 8.08
N ALA A 285 10.32 -0.09 8.14
CA ALA A 285 9.64 -0.56 9.35
C ALA A 285 10.60 -0.72 10.52
N THR A 286 11.80 -1.26 10.29
CA THR A 286 12.84 -1.38 11.33
C THR A 286 13.25 -0.02 11.88
N ILE A 287 13.44 0.98 11.03
CA ILE A 287 13.78 2.35 11.44
C ILE A 287 12.62 2.98 12.23
N ALA A 288 11.37 2.80 11.77
CA ALA A 288 10.18 3.31 12.44
C ALA A 288 10.07 2.74 13.87
N ILE A 289 10.19 1.41 14.02
CA ILE A 289 10.14 0.72 15.32
C ILE A 289 11.24 1.24 16.24
N ALA A 290 12.49 1.33 15.75
CA ALA A 290 13.62 1.83 16.51
C ALA A 290 13.44 3.30 16.91
N GLY A 291 12.75 4.11 16.10
CA GLY A 291 12.40 5.50 16.38
C GLY A 291 11.14 5.69 17.23
N GLY A 292 10.49 4.61 17.68
CA GLY A 292 9.25 4.68 18.48
C GLY A 292 8.02 5.11 17.69
N ILE A 293 8.03 4.96 16.36
CA ILE A 293 6.94 5.27 15.44
C ILE A 293 6.13 4.00 15.18
N ASP A 294 4.82 4.05 15.38
CA ASP A 294 3.92 2.92 15.13
C ASP A 294 3.74 2.68 13.62
N LEU A 295 3.45 1.43 13.25
CA LEU A 295 3.29 1.03 11.86
C LEU A 295 1.81 0.94 11.47
N TYR A 296 1.51 1.44 10.28
CA TYR A 296 0.24 1.28 9.60
C TYR A 296 0.50 0.73 8.21
N GLY A 297 -0.22 -0.32 7.81
CA GLY A 297 -0.10 -0.91 6.49
C GLY A 297 -0.93 -0.14 5.46
N GLY A 298 -0.29 0.67 4.65
CA GLY A 298 -0.97 1.40 3.57
C GLY A 298 -1.24 0.52 2.35
N SER A 299 -2.03 1.04 1.40
CA SER A 299 -2.40 0.40 0.14
C SER A 299 -2.31 1.40 -1.03
N THR A 300 -2.12 0.85 -2.23
CA THR A 300 -2.26 1.54 -3.52
C THR A 300 -3.41 0.95 -4.35
N LEU A 301 -4.34 0.25 -3.70
CA LEU A 301 -5.47 -0.48 -4.31
C LEU A 301 -5.00 -1.64 -5.19
N GLU A 302 -4.12 -2.43 -4.65
CA GLU A 302 -3.53 -3.63 -5.26
C GLU A 302 -4.57 -4.73 -5.51
N SER A 303 -4.27 -5.64 -6.46
CA SER A 303 -4.93 -6.95 -6.55
C SER A 303 -4.48 -7.87 -5.41
N SER A 304 -4.97 -9.12 -5.39
CA SER A 304 -4.49 -10.12 -4.42
C SER A 304 -2.99 -10.36 -4.48
N ILE A 305 -2.29 -10.04 -5.57
CA ILE A 305 -0.83 -10.21 -5.66
C ILE A 305 -0.12 -9.18 -4.77
N GLY A 306 -0.36 -7.88 -5.00
CA GLY A 306 0.26 -6.82 -4.21
C GLY A 306 -0.23 -6.81 -2.76
N ALA A 307 -1.53 -7.14 -2.55
CA ALA A 307 -2.09 -7.29 -1.21
C ALA A 307 -1.48 -8.48 -0.44
N ALA A 308 -1.20 -9.61 -1.10
CA ALA A 308 -0.50 -10.74 -0.48
C ALA A 308 0.94 -10.39 -0.09
N ALA A 309 1.69 -9.70 -0.97
CA ALA A 309 3.04 -9.22 -0.68
C ALA A 309 3.06 -8.30 0.54
N SER A 310 2.13 -7.34 0.58
CA SER A 310 1.97 -6.41 1.70
C SER A 310 1.54 -7.14 2.98
N ALA A 311 0.57 -8.05 2.90
CA ALA A 311 0.09 -8.81 4.05
C ALA A 311 1.19 -9.71 4.64
N GLN A 312 1.97 -10.38 3.80
CA GLN A 312 3.11 -11.19 4.23
C GLN A 312 4.12 -10.35 5.02
N LEU A 313 4.49 -9.16 4.51
CA LEU A 313 5.39 -8.25 5.23
C LEU A 313 4.74 -7.71 6.51
N PHE A 314 3.52 -7.19 6.44
CA PHE A 314 2.86 -6.55 7.60
C PHE A 314 2.61 -7.54 8.73
N SER A 315 2.41 -8.82 8.39
CA SER A 315 2.23 -9.88 9.39
C SER A 315 3.47 -10.10 10.27
N THR A 316 4.65 -9.65 9.86
CA THR A 316 5.89 -9.76 10.64
C THR A 316 6.10 -8.60 11.61
N TRP A 317 5.23 -7.61 11.62
CA TRP A 317 5.41 -6.42 12.44
C TRP A 317 4.81 -6.59 13.84
N PRO A 318 5.60 -6.44 14.91
CA PRO A 318 5.11 -6.65 16.27
C PRO A 318 4.12 -5.58 16.74
N ARG A 319 4.13 -4.39 16.09
CA ARG A 319 3.30 -3.24 16.43
C ARG A 319 2.63 -2.69 15.17
N LEU A 320 1.54 -3.32 14.76
CA LEU A 320 0.69 -2.89 13.66
C LEU A 320 -0.60 -2.29 14.18
N LEU A 321 -0.88 -1.03 13.87
CA LEU A 321 -2.15 -0.38 14.21
C LEU A 321 -3.33 -1.02 13.46
N ALA A 322 -3.23 -1.05 12.14
CA ALA A 322 -4.15 -1.65 11.20
C ALA A 322 -3.52 -1.62 9.80
N CYS A 323 -4.23 -2.14 8.80
CA CYS A 323 -3.83 -1.97 7.40
C CYS A 323 -5.04 -1.68 6.48
N GLU A 324 -4.75 -1.10 5.30
CA GLU A 324 -5.76 -0.64 4.33
C GLU A 324 -5.80 -1.54 3.08
N LEU A 325 -5.49 -2.82 3.22
CA LEU A 325 -5.43 -3.77 2.09
C LEU A 325 -6.85 -4.15 1.63
N VAL A 326 -7.59 -3.19 1.07
CA VAL A 326 -8.97 -3.38 0.59
C VAL A 326 -9.08 -3.50 -0.93
N GLY A 327 -7.98 -3.32 -1.68
CA GLY A 327 -7.97 -3.33 -3.14
C GLY A 327 -8.76 -4.50 -3.75
N PRO A 328 -8.47 -5.77 -3.39
CA PRO A 328 -9.19 -6.93 -3.93
C PRO A 328 -10.71 -6.89 -3.72
N GLN A 329 -11.18 -6.25 -2.65
CA GLN A 329 -12.61 -6.12 -2.38
C GLN A 329 -13.29 -4.99 -3.18
N LEU A 330 -12.52 -4.04 -3.69
CA LEU A 330 -13.02 -2.94 -4.52
C LEU A 330 -13.02 -3.28 -6.02
N LEU A 331 -12.31 -4.32 -6.43
CA LEU A 331 -12.27 -4.80 -7.82
C LEU A 331 -13.43 -5.74 -8.11
N VAL A 332 -13.93 -5.71 -9.35
CA VAL A 332 -15.03 -6.58 -9.82
C VAL A 332 -14.57 -8.04 -9.86
N ASP A 333 -13.32 -8.25 -10.27
CA ASP A 333 -12.68 -9.57 -10.36
C ASP A 333 -11.23 -9.46 -9.87
N ASP A 334 -10.56 -10.60 -9.74
CA ASP A 334 -9.14 -10.69 -9.39
C ASP A 334 -8.44 -11.62 -10.37
N ILE A 335 -7.13 -11.42 -10.53
CA ILE A 335 -6.30 -12.12 -11.54
C ILE A 335 -5.59 -13.35 -10.98
N VAL A 336 -5.96 -13.78 -9.80
CA VAL A 336 -5.43 -15.00 -9.16
C VAL A 336 -6.46 -16.11 -9.19
N VAL A 337 -5.98 -17.35 -9.04
CA VAL A 337 -6.84 -18.57 -8.99
C VAL A 337 -7.73 -18.53 -7.75
N GLU A 338 -7.14 -18.26 -6.58
CA GLU A 338 -7.85 -18.07 -5.31
C GLU A 338 -7.50 -16.70 -4.74
N PRO A 339 -8.46 -15.74 -4.71
CA PRO A 339 -8.25 -14.45 -4.07
C PRO A 339 -7.97 -14.57 -2.58
N ILE A 340 -7.22 -13.60 -2.03
CA ILE A 340 -6.99 -13.52 -0.59
C ILE A 340 -8.31 -13.39 0.15
N ARG A 341 -8.36 -13.96 1.37
CA ARG A 341 -9.60 -14.10 2.13
C ARG A 341 -9.74 -13.01 3.18
N TYR A 342 -10.97 -12.52 3.31
CA TYR A 342 -11.36 -11.57 4.36
C TYR A 342 -12.46 -12.19 5.19
N ARG A 343 -12.35 -12.05 6.53
CA ARG A 343 -13.36 -12.50 7.48
C ARG A 343 -13.44 -11.54 8.65
N ASP A 344 -14.65 -11.15 9.00
CA ASP A 344 -14.93 -10.29 10.17
C ASP A 344 -14.03 -9.03 10.20
N GLY A 345 -13.91 -8.32 9.07
CA GLY A 345 -13.09 -7.12 8.93
C GLY A 345 -11.57 -7.36 9.04
N ARG A 346 -11.12 -8.59 8.86
CA ARG A 346 -9.70 -8.99 8.89
C ARG A 346 -9.29 -9.70 7.61
N LEU A 347 -8.05 -9.51 7.19
CA LEU A 347 -7.43 -10.25 6.09
C LEU A 347 -6.71 -11.47 6.67
N GLU A 348 -6.96 -12.66 6.12
CA GLU A 348 -6.20 -13.87 6.40
C GLU A 348 -4.87 -13.83 5.64
N VAL A 349 -3.73 -13.89 6.35
CA VAL A 349 -2.41 -13.84 5.73
C VAL A 349 -2.16 -15.13 4.95
N PRO A 350 -1.82 -15.07 3.63
CA PRO A 350 -1.51 -16.27 2.86
C PRO A 350 -0.30 -17.01 3.45
N THR A 351 -0.38 -18.34 3.53
CA THR A 351 0.65 -19.19 4.14
C THR A 351 1.41 -20.06 3.15
N GLY A 352 1.02 -20.06 1.88
CA GLY A 352 1.71 -20.82 0.82
C GLY A 352 3.11 -20.30 0.52
N PRO A 353 3.95 -21.09 -0.20
CA PRO A 353 5.27 -20.65 -0.63
C PRO A 353 5.23 -19.35 -1.46
N GLY A 354 6.23 -18.51 -1.29
CA GLY A 354 6.28 -17.19 -1.94
C GLY A 354 5.18 -16.27 -1.42
N LEU A 355 4.41 -15.69 -2.31
CA LEU A 355 3.25 -14.85 -2.00
C LEU A 355 2.06 -15.65 -1.46
N GLY A 356 2.01 -16.96 -1.73
CA GLY A 356 0.89 -17.82 -1.36
C GLY A 356 -0.37 -17.63 -2.22
N VAL A 357 -0.21 -17.02 -3.39
CA VAL A 357 -1.25 -16.88 -4.43
C VAL A 357 -0.66 -17.22 -5.79
N ASP A 358 -1.48 -17.72 -6.71
CA ASP A 358 -1.09 -18.11 -8.05
C ASP A 358 -1.90 -17.35 -9.10
N LEU A 359 -1.24 -16.97 -10.21
CA LEU A 359 -1.85 -16.27 -11.33
C LEU A 359 -2.86 -17.16 -12.08
N ASP A 360 -4.04 -16.59 -12.35
CA ASP A 360 -4.95 -17.12 -13.36
C ASP A 360 -4.56 -16.55 -14.74
N GLN A 361 -3.91 -17.36 -15.55
CA GLN A 361 -3.41 -16.96 -16.87
C GLN A 361 -4.52 -16.62 -17.86
N GLU A 362 -5.74 -17.15 -17.69
CA GLU A 362 -6.88 -16.82 -18.56
C GLU A 362 -7.40 -15.43 -18.22
N LYS A 363 -7.53 -15.10 -16.94
CA LYS A 363 -7.91 -13.77 -16.49
C LYS A 363 -6.86 -12.71 -16.85
N VAL A 364 -5.57 -13.02 -16.73
CA VAL A 364 -4.49 -12.12 -17.18
C VAL A 364 -4.64 -11.79 -18.66
N ARG A 365 -4.89 -12.80 -19.52
CA ARG A 365 -5.12 -12.56 -20.96
C ARG A 365 -6.41 -11.79 -21.23
N PHE A 366 -7.47 -12.05 -20.47
CA PHE A 366 -8.76 -11.40 -20.65
C PHE A 366 -8.72 -9.90 -20.33
N TYR A 367 -8.03 -9.53 -19.23
CA TYR A 367 -7.92 -8.15 -18.79
C TYR A 367 -6.68 -7.42 -19.33
N ALA A 368 -5.84 -8.09 -20.16
CA ALA A 368 -4.67 -7.46 -20.75
C ALA A 368 -5.05 -6.26 -21.63
N ARG A 369 -4.34 -5.14 -21.46
CA ARG A 369 -4.45 -3.98 -22.32
C ARG A 369 -3.70 -4.27 -23.63
N HIS A 370 -4.38 -4.18 -24.77
CA HIS A 370 -3.86 -4.42 -26.12
C HIS A 370 -3.40 -3.13 -26.81
#